data_6fe5953f6af5c459f68dd7baf353f83b
#
_entry.id   6fe5953f6af5c459f68dd7baf353f83b
#
_cell.length_a   1.000
_cell.length_b   1.000
_cell.length_c   1.000
_cell.angle_alpha   90.00
_cell.angle_beta   90.00
_cell.angle_gamma   90.00
#
_symmetry.space_group_name_H-M   'P 1'
#
loop_
_entity.id
_entity.type
_entity.pdbx_description
1 polymer ?
#
loop_
_entity_poly.entity_id
_entity_poly.type
_entity_poly.pdbx_seq_one_letter_code
_entity_poly.pdbx_strand_id
1 'polypeptide(L)'
;MDEKSLLNQWNHMRSQIIQSQVAPALVLIGIMVLASLGVFTDASDSAKYLALGVAAITGILAIISQYAAVREGEALMVDLRRVTNPSALSAKIADSRGLLSLSAIAIVSFGIAMFTLVVWAVLGA
;
A
#
# COMPACT_ATOMS: atom_id res chain seq x y z
N MET A 1 -11.03 -11.51 22.62
CA MET A 1 -9.89 -12.21 22.00
C MET A 1 -8.72 -12.23 22.96
N ASP A 2 -8.00 -13.33 23.03
CA ASP A 2 -6.79 -13.41 23.82
C ASP A 2 -5.61 -12.74 23.13
N GLU A 3 -4.53 -12.53 23.87
CA GLU A 3 -3.33 -11.86 23.36
C GLU A 3 -2.74 -12.57 22.14
N LYS A 4 -2.69 -13.90 22.15
CA LYS A 4 -2.13 -14.68 21.05
C LYS A 4 -2.93 -14.49 19.75
N SER A 5 -4.26 -14.49 19.83
CA SER A 5 -5.13 -14.26 18.69
C SER A 5 -4.96 -12.85 18.14
N LEU A 6 -4.84 -11.84 19.02
CA LEU A 6 -4.61 -10.45 18.61
C LEU A 6 -3.27 -10.28 17.89
N LEU A 7 -2.21 -10.90 18.40
CA LEU A 7 -0.90 -10.86 17.75
C LEU A 7 -0.91 -11.55 16.40
N ASN A 8 -1.63 -12.68 16.26
CA ASN A 8 -1.79 -13.36 15.00
C ASN A 8 -2.52 -12.46 13.97
N GLN A 9 -3.56 -11.76 14.40
CA GLN A 9 -4.28 -10.83 13.53
C GLN A 9 -3.39 -9.64 13.13
N TRP A 10 -2.58 -9.12 14.05
CA TRP A 10 -1.63 -8.06 13.73
C TRP A 10 -0.65 -8.49 12.63
N ASN A 11 -0.07 -9.68 12.76
CA ASN A 11 0.83 -10.22 11.76
C ASN A 11 0.12 -10.45 10.42
N HIS A 12 -1.12 -10.92 10.46
CA HIS A 12 -1.92 -11.12 9.25
C HIS A 12 -2.19 -9.79 8.54
N MET A 13 -2.54 -8.75 9.29
CA MET A 13 -2.75 -7.40 8.76
C MET A 13 -1.49 -6.86 8.08
N ARG A 14 -0.33 -7.02 8.72
CA ARG A 14 0.95 -6.59 8.13
C ARG A 14 1.27 -7.35 6.85
N SER A 15 1.02 -8.66 6.82
CA SER A 15 1.17 -9.47 5.61
C SER A 15 0.26 -8.99 4.49
N GLN A 16 -0.97 -8.62 4.80
CA GLN A 16 -1.90 -8.08 3.79
C GLN A 16 -1.39 -6.78 3.19
N ILE A 17 -0.84 -5.88 4.01
CA ILE A 17 -0.26 -4.63 3.51
C ILE A 17 0.89 -4.93 2.55
N ILE A 18 1.80 -5.83 2.92
CA ILE A 18 2.95 -6.21 2.09
C ILE A 18 2.48 -6.84 0.78
N GLN A 19 1.54 -7.79 0.85
CA GLN A 19 1.03 -8.49 -0.33
C GLN A 19 0.28 -7.56 -1.27
N SER A 20 -0.44 -6.58 -0.76
CA SER A 20 -1.19 -5.63 -1.58
C SER A 20 -0.28 -4.71 -2.41
N GLN A 21 1.01 -4.66 -2.11
CA GLN A 21 1.99 -3.88 -2.89
C GLN A 21 2.51 -4.63 -4.11
N VAL A 22 2.28 -5.95 -4.21
CA VAL A 22 2.87 -6.77 -5.29
C VAL A 22 2.31 -6.40 -6.65
N ALA A 23 0.99 -6.31 -6.79
CA ALA A 23 0.37 -5.99 -8.08
C ALA A 23 0.76 -4.59 -8.58
N PRO A 24 0.67 -3.50 -7.78
CA PRO A 24 1.14 -2.19 -8.24
C PRO A 24 2.63 -2.16 -8.53
N ALA A 25 3.45 -2.91 -7.78
CA ALA A 25 4.89 -2.99 -8.05
C ALA A 25 5.17 -3.62 -9.42
N LEU A 26 4.47 -4.70 -9.79
CA LEU A 26 4.62 -5.33 -11.09
C LEU A 26 4.19 -4.40 -12.23
N VAL A 27 3.10 -3.68 -12.06
CA VAL A 27 2.64 -2.68 -13.05
C VAL A 27 3.68 -1.58 -13.22
N LEU A 28 4.22 -1.06 -12.11
CA LEU A 28 5.24 0.01 -12.16
C LEU A 28 6.52 -0.46 -12.82
N ILE A 29 6.97 -1.69 -12.54
CA ILE A 29 8.15 -2.28 -13.18
C ILE A 29 7.91 -2.39 -14.68
N GLY A 30 6.73 -2.90 -15.09
CA GLY A 30 6.37 -3.02 -16.50
C GLY A 30 6.40 -1.67 -17.22
N ILE A 31 5.77 -0.65 -16.63
CA ILE A 31 5.75 0.71 -17.19
C ILE A 31 7.17 1.29 -17.26
N MET A 32 7.97 1.09 -16.22
CA MET A 32 9.34 1.59 -16.16
C MET A 32 10.21 0.96 -17.26
N VAL A 33 10.08 -0.34 -17.49
CA VAL A 33 10.80 -1.03 -18.58
C VAL A 33 10.37 -0.49 -19.93
N LEU A 34 9.07 -0.37 -20.18
CA LEU A 34 8.54 0.15 -21.44
C LEU A 34 8.99 1.59 -21.69
N ALA A 35 8.95 2.43 -20.66
CA ALA A 35 9.41 3.80 -20.75
C ALA A 35 10.92 3.89 -21.06
N SER A 36 11.72 3.04 -20.42
CA SER A 36 13.17 2.97 -20.65
C SER A 36 13.53 2.55 -22.06
N LEU A 37 12.70 1.73 -22.68
CA LEU A 37 12.88 1.28 -24.08
C LEU A 37 12.34 2.29 -25.10
N GLY A 38 11.75 3.40 -24.66
CA GLY A 38 11.17 4.40 -25.54
C GLY A 38 9.88 3.99 -26.23
N VAL A 39 9.22 2.92 -25.77
CA VAL A 39 8.01 2.37 -26.40
C VAL A 39 6.86 3.40 -26.42
N PHE A 40 6.73 4.20 -25.36
CA PHE A 40 5.64 5.19 -25.27
C PHE A 40 5.79 6.36 -26.24
N THR A 41 6.99 6.63 -26.74
CA THR A 41 7.22 7.70 -27.71
C THR A 41 6.44 7.46 -29.00
N ASP A 42 6.40 6.22 -29.47
CA ASP A 42 5.71 5.84 -30.71
C ASP A 42 4.37 5.13 -30.46
N ALA A 43 3.96 5.01 -29.19
CA ALA A 43 2.71 4.34 -28.86
C ALA A 43 1.50 5.20 -29.27
N SER A 44 0.40 4.52 -29.62
CA SER A 44 -0.87 5.18 -29.86
C SER A 44 -1.41 5.78 -28.56
N ASP A 45 -2.28 6.78 -28.68
CA ASP A 45 -2.94 7.37 -27.53
C ASP A 45 -3.75 6.33 -26.75
N SER A 46 -4.40 5.39 -27.46
CA SER A 46 -5.13 4.29 -26.82
C SER A 46 -4.23 3.44 -25.92
N ALA A 47 -3.01 3.11 -26.39
CA ALA A 47 -2.06 2.33 -25.61
C ALA A 47 -1.58 3.10 -24.38
N LYS A 48 -1.30 4.39 -24.53
CA LYS A 48 -0.87 5.24 -23.41
C LYS A 48 -1.96 5.35 -22.35
N TYR A 49 -3.21 5.60 -22.75
CA TYR A 49 -4.32 5.71 -21.81
C TYR A 49 -4.67 4.36 -21.16
N LEU A 50 -4.50 3.25 -21.87
CA LEU A 50 -4.67 1.93 -21.30
C LEU A 50 -3.64 1.68 -20.17
N ALA A 51 -2.37 2.02 -20.42
CA ALA A 51 -1.33 1.91 -19.41
C ALA A 51 -1.64 2.75 -18.17
N LEU A 52 -2.09 4.00 -18.37
CA LEU A 52 -2.49 4.88 -17.28
C LEU A 52 -3.71 4.34 -16.53
N GLY A 53 -4.69 3.78 -17.23
CA GLY A 53 -5.87 3.17 -16.62
C GLY A 53 -5.51 1.98 -15.75
N VAL A 54 -4.65 1.10 -16.23
CA VAL A 54 -4.18 -0.06 -15.44
C VAL A 54 -3.43 0.42 -14.19
N ALA A 55 -2.53 1.39 -14.34
CA ALA A 55 -1.79 1.95 -13.21
C ALA A 55 -2.74 2.59 -12.20
N ALA A 56 -3.72 3.37 -12.64
CA ALA A 56 -4.67 4.05 -11.77
C ALA A 56 -5.54 3.04 -11.00
N ILE A 57 -6.13 2.08 -11.68
CA ILE A 57 -7.01 1.08 -11.05
C ILE A 57 -6.23 0.23 -10.07
N THR A 58 -5.07 -0.29 -10.47
CA THR A 58 -4.23 -1.11 -9.61
C THR A 58 -3.78 -0.33 -8.38
N GLY A 59 -3.35 0.91 -8.56
CA GLY A 59 -2.92 1.78 -7.46
C GLY A 59 -4.05 2.14 -6.51
N ILE A 60 -5.22 2.48 -7.01
CA ILE A 60 -6.38 2.82 -6.18
C ILE A 60 -6.83 1.61 -5.35
N LEU A 61 -6.94 0.44 -5.99
CA LEU A 61 -7.35 -0.78 -5.28
C LEU A 61 -6.33 -1.16 -4.21
N ALA A 62 -5.03 -1.01 -4.49
CA ALA A 62 -3.99 -1.27 -3.51
C ALA A 62 -4.07 -0.29 -2.33
N ILE A 63 -4.29 1.00 -2.57
CA ILE A 63 -4.46 2.00 -1.51
C ILE A 63 -5.66 1.68 -0.64
N ILE A 64 -6.80 1.31 -1.23
CA ILE A 64 -8.00 0.93 -0.49
C ILE A 64 -7.71 -0.27 0.41
N SER A 65 -7.08 -1.31 -0.12
CA SER A 65 -6.74 -2.52 0.64
C SER A 65 -5.76 -2.22 1.79
N GLN A 66 -4.75 -1.42 1.53
CA GLN A 66 -3.76 -1.05 2.55
C GLN A 66 -4.38 -0.16 3.63
N TYR A 67 -5.23 0.78 3.23
CA TYR A 67 -5.91 1.66 4.18
C TYR A 67 -6.86 0.88 5.09
N ALA A 68 -7.61 -0.08 4.53
CA ALA A 68 -8.47 -0.96 5.31
C ALA A 68 -7.66 -1.77 6.33
N ALA A 69 -6.50 -2.31 5.92
CA ALA A 69 -5.62 -3.05 6.82
C ALA A 69 -5.07 -2.15 7.95
N VAL A 70 -4.73 -0.91 7.65
CA VAL A 70 -4.28 0.05 8.67
C VAL A 70 -5.40 0.31 9.70
N ARG A 71 -6.64 0.46 9.26
CA ARG A 71 -7.77 0.64 10.17
C ARG A 71 -8.02 -0.57 11.06
N GLU A 72 -7.88 -1.78 10.51
CA GLU A 72 -7.93 -3.00 11.33
C GLU A 72 -6.81 -3.03 12.36
N GLY A 73 -5.62 -2.58 12.00
CA GLY A 73 -4.50 -2.46 12.92
C GLY A 73 -4.76 -1.50 14.05
N GLU A 74 -5.44 -0.38 13.80
CA GLU A 74 -5.84 0.56 14.85
C GLU A 74 -6.81 -0.08 15.85
N ALA A 75 -7.78 -0.86 15.37
CA ALA A 75 -8.70 -1.59 16.22
C ALA A 75 -7.97 -2.64 17.06
N LEU A 76 -7.01 -3.37 16.47
CA LEU A 76 -6.18 -4.33 17.17
C LEU A 76 -5.36 -3.68 18.28
N MET A 77 -4.83 -2.48 18.06
CA MET A 77 -4.10 -1.74 19.10
C MET A 77 -5.00 -1.41 20.30
N VAL A 78 -6.25 -1.02 20.05
CA VAL A 78 -7.21 -0.76 21.14
C VAL A 78 -7.45 -2.04 21.95
N ASP A 79 -7.64 -3.17 21.29
CA ASP A 79 -7.86 -4.43 21.95
C ASP A 79 -6.62 -4.90 22.74
N LEU A 80 -5.42 -4.71 22.19
CA LEU A 80 -4.18 -5.06 22.86
C LEU A 80 -3.93 -4.23 24.12
N ARG A 81 -4.38 -2.98 24.17
CA ARG A 81 -4.29 -2.15 25.37
C ARG A 81 -5.12 -2.66 26.53
N ARG A 82 -6.14 -3.48 26.26
CA ARG A 82 -7.02 -4.08 27.27
C ARG A 82 -6.49 -5.39 27.81
N VAL A 83 -5.40 -5.93 27.26
CA VAL A 83 -4.80 -7.18 27.72
C VAL A 83 -4.17 -6.96 29.09
N THR A 84 -4.46 -7.87 30.04
CA THR A 84 -3.85 -7.87 31.37
C THR A 84 -2.48 -8.53 31.29
N ASN A 85 -1.47 -7.92 31.88
CA ASN A 85 -0.09 -8.42 31.87
C ASN A 85 0.41 -8.72 30.45
N PRO A 86 0.41 -7.73 29.53
CA PRO A 86 0.81 -7.97 28.16
C PRO A 86 2.29 -8.28 28.04
N SER A 87 2.65 -9.06 27.00
CA SER A 87 4.05 -9.25 26.64
C SER A 87 4.67 -7.91 26.21
N ALA A 88 6.00 -7.83 26.19
CA ALA A 88 6.70 -6.64 25.72
C ALA A 88 6.33 -6.31 24.27
N LEU A 89 6.12 -7.33 23.43
CA LEU A 89 5.69 -7.15 22.04
C LEU A 89 4.29 -6.53 21.95
N SER A 90 3.33 -7.06 22.73
CA SER A 90 1.96 -6.53 22.75
C SER A 90 1.91 -5.08 23.22
N ALA A 91 2.66 -4.74 24.26
CA ALA A 91 2.73 -3.37 24.78
C ALA A 91 3.31 -2.41 23.73
N LYS A 92 4.36 -2.82 23.02
CA LYS A 92 4.98 -2.01 21.97
C LYS A 92 4.06 -1.81 20.77
N ILE A 93 3.35 -2.85 20.34
CA ILE A 93 2.35 -2.75 19.27
C ILE A 93 1.22 -1.80 19.66
N ALA A 94 0.73 -1.92 20.91
CA ALA A 94 -0.33 -1.05 21.39
C ALA A 94 0.05 0.44 21.39
N ASP A 95 1.33 0.74 21.50
CA ASP A 95 1.85 2.12 21.47
C ASP A 95 2.25 2.59 20.07
N SER A 96 2.02 1.80 19.02
CA SER A 96 2.47 2.12 17.66
C SER A 96 1.46 2.89 16.81
N ARG A 97 0.47 3.53 17.44
CA ARG A 97 -0.58 4.28 16.71
C ARG A 97 -0.01 5.35 15.79
N GLY A 98 1.01 6.07 16.25
CA GLY A 98 1.67 7.10 15.45
C GLY A 98 2.30 6.53 14.19
N LEU A 99 2.89 5.33 14.27
CA LEU A 99 3.48 4.66 13.10
C LEU A 99 2.41 4.22 12.10
N LEU A 100 1.26 3.73 12.57
CA LEU A 100 0.15 3.37 11.69
C LEU A 100 -0.42 4.59 10.97
N SER A 101 -0.60 5.70 11.67
CA SER A 101 -1.07 6.95 11.07
C SER A 101 -0.08 7.47 10.03
N LEU A 102 1.22 7.41 10.35
CA LEU A 102 2.28 7.76 9.40
C LEU A 102 2.25 6.86 8.17
N SER A 103 2.04 5.55 8.35
CA SER A 103 1.92 4.61 7.24
C SER A 103 0.75 4.93 6.33
N ALA A 104 -0.42 5.29 6.90
CA ALA A 104 -1.58 5.67 6.10
C ALA A 104 -1.31 6.92 5.26
N ILE A 105 -0.70 7.94 5.86
CA ILE A 105 -0.33 9.16 5.15
C ILE A 105 0.69 8.86 4.04
N ALA A 106 1.71 8.05 4.35
CA ALA A 106 2.73 7.68 3.38
C ALA A 106 2.15 6.90 2.20
N ILE A 107 1.25 5.95 2.44
CA ILE A 107 0.60 5.16 1.39
C ILE A 107 -0.11 6.07 0.39
N VAL A 108 -0.92 7.01 0.88
CA VAL A 108 -1.68 7.92 0.03
C VAL A 108 -0.73 8.89 -0.69
N SER A 109 0.19 9.51 0.03
CA SER A 109 1.10 10.53 -0.52
C SER A 109 2.03 9.95 -1.57
N PHE A 110 2.66 8.81 -1.30
CA PHE A 110 3.55 8.15 -2.25
C PHE A 110 2.78 7.59 -3.44
N GLY A 111 1.56 7.11 -3.23
CA GLY A 111 0.70 6.66 -4.31
C GLY A 111 0.38 7.78 -5.29
N ILE A 112 0.01 8.96 -4.80
CA ILE A 112 -0.25 10.13 -5.63
C ILE A 112 1.01 10.59 -6.36
N ALA A 113 2.14 10.67 -5.65
CA ALA A 113 3.41 11.08 -6.24
C ALA A 113 3.85 10.12 -7.34
N MET A 114 3.74 8.83 -7.10
CA MET A 114 4.12 7.81 -8.07
C MET A 114 3.22 7.84 -9.31
N PHE A 115 1.90 8.00 -9.11
CA PHE A 115 0.97 8.10 -10.24
C PHE A 115 1.28 9.34 -11.09
N THR A 116 1.61 10.47 -10.47
CA THR A 116 2.03 11.68 -11.17
C THR A 116 3.26 11.42 -12.04
N LEU A 117 4.26 10.70 -11.51
CA LEU A 117 5.44 10.31 -12.27
C LEU A 117 5.11 9.37 -13.42
N VAL A 118 4.18 8.44 -13.23
CA VAL A 118 3.73 7.52 -14.28
C VAL A 118 3.05 8.30 -15.41
N VAL A 119 2.18 9.25 -15.08
CA VAL A 119 1.53 10.10 -16.08
C VAL A 119 2.58 10.86 -16.89
N TRP A 120 3.55 11.43 -16.22
CA TRP A 120 4.64 12.13 -16.88
C TRP A 120 5.46 11.21 -17.79
N ALA A 121 5.82 10.02 -17.33
CA ALA A 121 6.62 9.07 -18.11
C ALA A 121 5.88 8.57 -19.35
N VAL A 122 4.56 8.36 -19.25
CA VAL A 122 3.75 7.82 -20.35
C VAL A 122 3.36 8.91 -21.34
N LEU A 123 2.85 10.05 -20.88
CA LEU A 123 2.34 11.12 -21.74
C LEU A 123 3.41 12.12 -22.15
N GLY A 124 4.44 12.30 -21.36
CA GLY A 124 5.54 13.20 -21.64
C GLY A 124 6.61 12.62 -22.56
N ALA A 125 6.47 11.37 -22.93
CA ALA A 125 7.45 10.70 -23.79
C ALA A 125 7.31 11.14 -25.24
#